data_09823fc1c5d2218cc3582c3dcf6383e0
#
_entry.id   09823fc1c5d2218cc3582c3dcf6383e0
#
_cell.length_a   1.000
_cell.length_b   1.000
_cell.length_c   1.000
_cell.angle_alpha   90.00
_cell.angle_beta   90.00
_cell.angle_gamma   90.00
#
_symmetry.space_group_name_H-M   'P 1'
#
loop_
_entity.id
_entity.type
_entity.pdbx_description
1 polymer ?
#
loop_
_entity_poly.entity_id
_entity_poly.type
_entity_poly.pdbx_seq_one_letter_code
_entity_poly.pdbx_strand_id
1 'polypeptide(L)'
;RWMTSGGLGTMGYGLPAAIGVQVAHPKKLVVDIAGEASILMNMQEISTAVQYRLPIKIFILNNEYMGMVRQWQELLHDKNYSESYTEALPDFVKLAEAYGAVGIRAKTPDELDEKIKEMINSDQPVIFDCLVDKQENCYPMIPSGKPHNQMLLGPEDEKDVSDEGKTLV
;
A
#
# COMPACT_ATOMS: atom_id res chain seq x y z
N ARG A 1 -9.87 -14.44 3.59
CA ARG A 1 -8.53 -15.03 3.43
C ARG A 1 -7.55 -13.92 3.13
N TRP A 2 -6.32 -14.09 3.54
CA TRP A 2 -5.24 -13.13 3.37
C TRP A 2 -4.11 -13.74 2.54
N MET A 3 -3.54 -12.95 1.63
CA MET A 3 -2.35 -13.30 0.85
C MET A 3 -1.37 -12.15 0.91
N THR A 4 -0.10 -12.43 1.09
CA THR A 4 0.97 -11.44 1.12
C THR A 4 2.31 -12.07 0.77
N SER A 5 3.24 -11.28 0.26
CA SER A 5 4.63 -11.66 0.09
C SER A 5 5.40 -11.53 1.42
N GLY A 6 4.93 -12.25 2.46
CA GLY A 6 5.41 -12.07 3.84
C GLY A 6 6.83 -12.55 4.12
N GLY A 7 7.43 -13.31 3.22
CA GLY A 7 8.83 -13.75 3.34
C GLY A 7 9.83 -12.68 2.90
N LEU A 8 9.68 -12.16 1.69
CA LEU A 8 10.57 -11.15 1.10
C LEU A 8 10.00 -9.73 1.12
N GLY A 9 8.70 -9.56 1.35
CA GLY A 9 8.05 -8.25 1.31
C GLY A 9 8.10 -7.60 -0.08
N THR A 10 7.86 -8.38 -1.14
CA THR A 10 8.00 -7.93 -2.52
C THR A 10 6.95 -6.88 -2.87
N MET A 11 7.37 -5.64 -3.09
CA MET A 11 6.51 -4.59 -3.63
C MET A 11 6.01 -4.96 -5.03
N GLY A 12 4.75 -4.59 -5.33
CA GLY A 12 4.10 -4.93 -6.60
C GLY A 12 3.48 -6.32 -6.67
N TYR A 13 3.61 -7.15 -5.63
CA TYR A 13 3.00 -8.48 -5.58
C TYR A 13 1.47 -8.45 -5.56
N GLY A 14 0.87 -7.46 -4.90
CA GLY A 14 -0.57 -7.40 -4.59
C GLY A 14 -1.46 -7.48 -5.84
N LEU A 15 -1.26 -6.60 -6.80
CA LEU A 15 -2.10 -6.52 -8.02
C LEU A 15 -2.12 -7.83 -8.83
N PRO A 16 -0.98 -8.43 -9.25
CA PRO A 16 -1.03 -9.69 -9.98
C PRO A 16 -1.60 -10.84 -9.14
N ALA A 17 -1.37 -10.85 -7.83
CA ALA A 17 -1.98 -11.84 -6.93
C ALA A 17 -3.50 -11.67 -6.86
N ALA A 18 -4.02 -10.45 -6.76
CA ALA A 18 -5.45 -10.16 -6.77
C ALA A 18 -6.12 -10.62 -8.08
N ILE A 19 -5.48 -10.40 -9.23
CA ILE A 19 -5.94 -10.91 -10.52
C ILE A 19 -6.03 -12.44 -10.50
N GLY A 20 -5.00 -13.12 -10.04
CA GLY A 20 -5.00 -14.59 -9.95
C GLY A 20 -6.09 -15.11 -9.01
N VAL A 21 -6.29 -14.46 -7.86
CA VAL A 21 -7.37 -14.80 -6.92
C VAL A 21 -8.74 -14.57 -7.53
N GLN A 22 -8.94 -13.48 -8.27
CA GLN A 22 -10.23 -13.18 -8.90
C GLN A 22 -10.57 -14.20 -10.00
N VAL A 23 -9.56 -14.64 -10.77
CA VAL A 23 -9.75 -15.73 -11.76
C VAL A 23 -10.16 -17.03 -11.07
N ALA A 24 -9.50 -17.38 -9.97
CA ALA A 24 -9.81 -18.60 -9.21
C ALA A 24 -11.15 -18.51 -8.46
N HIS A 25 -11.59 -17.29 -8.12
CA HIS A 25 -12.79 -17.04 -7.32
C HIS A 25 -13.68 -15.94 -7.93
N PRO A 26 -14.26 -16.14 -9.11
CA PRO A 26 -14.91 -15.09 -9.91
C PRO A 26 -16.10 -14.40 -9.23
N LYS A 27 -16.72 -15.05 -8.24
CA LYS A 27 -17.89 -14.51 -7.50
C LYS A 27 -17.53 -13.90 -6.14
N LYS A 28 -16.26 -13.83 -5.80
CA LYS A 28 -15.83 -13.29 -4.51
C LYS A 28 -15.34 -11.87 -4.67
N LEU A 29 -15.58 -11.05 -3.65
CA LEU A 29 -14.93 -9.75 -3.53
C LEU A 29 -13.44 -9.97 -3.30
N VAL A 30 -12.61 -9.38 -4.15
CA VAL A 30 -11.15 -9.40 -4.04
C VAL A 30 -10.66 -7.96 -3.92
N VAL A 31 -9.93 -7.69 -2.85
CA VAL A 31 -9.37 -6.37 -2.57
C VAL A 31 -7.86 -6.50 -2.47
N ASP A 32 -7.15 -5.71 -3.23
CA ASP A 32 -5.71 -5.49 -3.12
C ASP A 32 -5.47 -4.23 -2.28
N ILE A 33 -4.78 -4.36 -1.15
CA ILE A 33 -4.35 -3.22 -0.34
C ILE A 33 -2.89 -2.94 -0.70
N ALA A 34 -2.64 -1.81 -1.32
CA ALA A 34 -1.32 -1.47 -1.85
C ALA A 34 -0.91 -0.04 -1.48
N GLY A 35 0.38 0.22 -1.43
CA GLY A 35 0.92 1.58 -1.49
C GLY A 35 1.03 2.07 -2.94
N GLU A 36 1.11 3.39 -3.14
CA GLU A 36 1.18 4.00 -4.46
C GLU A 36 2.42 3.56 -5.25
N ALA A 37 3.57 3.44 -4.59
CA ALA A 37 4.78 2.97 -5.22
C ALA A 37 4.70 1.48 -5.61
N SER A 38 4.01 0.66 -4.81
CA SER A 38 3.82 -0.76 -5.10
C SER A 38 2.95 -0.99 -6.34
N ILE A 39 1.86 -0.24 -6.48
CA ILE A 39 0.98 -0.39 -7.64
C ILE A 39 1.68 0.02 -8.94
N LEU A 40 2.54 1.04 -8.89
CA LEU A 40 3.30 1.50 -10.05
C LEU A 40 4.32 0.47 -10.59
N MET A 41 4.74 -0.47 -9.75
CA MET A 41 5.68 -1.53 -10.17
C MET A 41 5.08 -2.52 -11.16
N ASN A 42 3.75 -2.72 -11.10
CA ASN A 42 3.02 -3.68 -11.94
C ASN A 42 1.72 -3.11 -12.51
N MET A 43 1.61 -1.78 -12.64
CA MET A 43 0.38 -1.12 -13.11
C MET A 43 -0.09 -1.62 -14.48
N GLN A 44 0.80 -2.13 -15.33
CA GLN A 44 0.45 -2.70 -16.63
C GLN A 44 -0.53 -3.87 -16.53
N GLU A 45 -0.57 -4.56 -15.40
CA GLU A 45 -1.48 -5.69 -15.15
C GLU A 45 -2.96 -5.24 -15.02
N ILE A 46 -3.21 -3.94 -14.84
CA ILE A 46 -4.57 -3.37 -14.90
C ILE A 46 -5.21 -3.69 -16.26
N SER A 47 -4.41 -3.69 -17.35
CA SER A 47 -4.88 -4.11 -18.67
C SER A 47 -5.48 -5.51 -18.67
N THR A 48 -4.83 -6.45 -17.96
CA THR A 48 -5.31 -7.82 -17.81
C THR A 48 -6.63 -7.85 -17.06
N ALA A 49 -6.76 -7.10 -15.95
CA ALA A 49 -8.00 -7.03 -15.18
C ALA A 49 -9.16 -6.47 -16.01
N VAL A 50 -8.94 -5.40 -16.78
CA VAL A 50 -9.95 -4.80 -17.65
C VAL A 50 -10.31 -5.73 -18.82
N GLN A 51 -9.30 -6.32 -19.50
CA GLN A 51 -9.49 -7.23 -20.63
C GLN A 51 -10.40 -8.42 -20.26
N TYR A 52 -10.20 -8.98 -19.07
CA TYR A 52 -10.97 -10.15 -18.61
C TYR A 52 -12.14 -9.80 -17.70
N ARG A 53 -12.48 -8.52 -17.56
CA ARG A 53 -13.57 -8.01 -16.73
C ARG A 53 -13.53 -8.56 -15.30
N LEU A 54 -12.35 -8.52 -14.70
CA LEU A 54 -12.12 -8.98 -13.32
C LEU A 54 -12.43 -7.83 -12.36
N PRO A 55 -13.48 -7.90 -11.53
CA PRO A 55 -13.93 -6.78 -10.71
C PRO A 55 -13.10 -6.59 -9.43
N ILE A 56 -11.78 -6.69 -9.55
CA ILE A 56 -10.85 -6.47 -8.44
C ILE A 56 -10.93 -5.03 -7.94
N LYS A 57 -10.67 -4.85 -6.65
CA LYS A 57 -10.63 -3.54 -5.99
C LYS A 57 -9.20 -3.27 -5.55
N ILE A 58 -8.57 -2.29 -6.17
CA ILE A 58 -7.22 -1.85 -5.84
C ILE A 58 -7.37 -0.66 -4.90
N PHE A 59 -7.12 -0.88 -3.61
CA PHE A 59 -7.20 0.14 -2.57
C PHE A 59 -5.81 0.67 -2.27
N ILE A 60 -5.52 1.88 -2.75
CA ILE A 60 -4.22 2.53 -2.56
C ILE A 60 -4.24 3.34 -1.27
N LEU A 61 -3.37 3.01 -0.32
CA LEU A 61 -3.04 3.85 0.82
C LEU A 61 -1.94 4.83 0.38
N ASN A 62 -2.36 5.99 -0.12
CA ASN A 62 -1.47 6.95 -0.75
C ASN A 62 -0.96 7.96 0.28
N ASN A 63 0.26 7.75 0.77
CA ASN A 63 0.97 8.66 1.67
C ASN A 63 2.10 9.44 0.96
N GLU A 64 2.26 9.26 -0.35
CA GLU A 64 3.32 9.87 -1.16
C GLU A 64 4.74 9.43 -0.74
N TYR A 65 4.86 8.35 0.00
CA TYR A 65 6.15 7.82 0.44
C TYR A 65 6.25 6.30 0.24
N MET A 66 7.44 5.83 -0.02
CA MET A 66 7.78 4.45 0.29
C MET A 66 7.88 4.33 1.82
N GLY A 67 6.73 4.09 2.46
CA GLY A 67 6.53 4.31 3.90
C GLY A 67 7.50 3.54 4.79
N MET A 68 7.77 2.26 4.50
CA MET A 68 8.72 1.47 5.29
C MET A 68 10.16 1.96 5.11
N VAL A 69 10.54 2.39 3.89
CA VAL A 69 11.87 2.99 3.64
C VAL A 69 12.02 4.28 4.44
N ARG A 70 11.00 5.16 4.41
CA ARG A 70 10.99 6.38 5.22
C ARG A 70 11.10 6.09 6.72
N GLN A 71 10.32 5.12 7.23
CA GLN A 71 10.32 4.74 8.64
C GLN A 71 11.71 4.28 9.11
N TRP A 72 12.41 3.51 8.30
CA TRP A 72 13.78 3.09 8.62
C TRP A 72 14.75 4.28 8.59
N GLN A 73 14.62 5.18 7.62
CA GLN A 73 15.41 6.39 7.57
C GLN A 73 15.16 7.27 8.81
N GLU A 74 13.92 7.34 9.25
CA GLU A 74 13.52 8.10 10.43
C GLU A 74 14.10 7.51 11.72
N LEU A 75 13.88 6.21 11.94
CA LEU A 75 14.18 5.56 13.22
C LEU A 75 15.64 5.09 13.34
N LEU A 76 16.29 4.70 12.24
CA LEU A 76 17.59 4.05 12.24
C LEU A 76 18.70 4.89 11.60
N HIS A 77 18.37 5.94 10.84
CA HIS A 77 19.34 6.74 10.08
C HIS A 77 19.22 8.24 10.38
N ASP A 78 18.92 8.61 11.61
CA ASP A 78 18.91 9.98 12.11
C ASP A 78 18.09 10.96 11.25
N LYS A 79 16.98 10.47 10.67
CA LYS A 79 16.08 11.23 9.75
C LYS A 79 16.78 11.71 8.47
N ASN A 80 17.82 10.99 8.03
CA ASN A 80 18.47 11.23 6.75
C ASN A 80 17.62 10.65 5.62
N TYR A 81 16.57 11.36 5.22
CA TYR A 81 15.66 10.95 4.16
C TYR A 81 16.36 11.04 2.79
N SER A 82 16.27 9.97 2.02
CA SER A 82 16.81 9.91 0.65
C SER A 82 15.91 9.07 -0.23
N GLU A 83 15.42 9.67 -1.31
CA GLU A 83 14.64 9.01 -2.39
C GLU A 83 13.44 8.17 -1.91
N SER A 84 12.90 8.43 -0.71
CA SER A 84 11.70 7.77 -0.19
C SER A 84 10.40 8.55 -0.45
N TYR A 85 10.50 9.83 -0.78
CA TYR A 85 9.37 10.69 -1.14
C TYR A 85 9.08 10.60 -2.64
N THR A 86 7.81 10.42 -2.98
CA THR A 86 7.33 10.30 -4.36
C THR A 86 6.52 11.54 -4.76
N GLU A 87 7.20 12.64 -5.07
CA GLU A 87 6.57 13.93 -5.41
C GLU A 87 5.74 13.84 -6.72
N ALA A 88 6.26 13.15 -7.71
CA ALA A 88 5.70 13.10 -9.06
C ALA A 88 4.84 11.85 -9.30
N LEU A 89 3.82 11.66 -8.47
CA LEU A 89 2.86 10.56 -8.66
C LEU A 89 1.88 10.85 -9.80
N PRO A 90 1.45 9.83 -10.55
CA PRO A 90 0.35 9.97 -11.48
C PRO A 90 -0.97 10.26 -10.74
N ASP A 91 -1.90 10.90 -11.42
CA ASP A 91 -3.28 10.94 -10.95
C ASP A 91 -3.90 9.55 -11.12
N PHE A 92 -4.09 8.83 -10.03
CA PHE A 92 -4.56 7.44 -10.05
C PHE A 92 -6.00 7.31 -10.55
N VAL A 93 -6.83 8.34 -10.41
CA VAL A 93 -8.18 8.36 -10.99
C VAL A 93 -8.10 8.40 -12.53
N LYS A 94 -7.29 9.32 -13.05
CA LYS A 94 -7.06 9.41 -14.51
C LYS A 94 -6.35 8.17 -15.06
N LEU A 95 -5.46 7.59 -14.27
CA LEU A 95 -4.80 6.33 -14.63
C LEU A 95 -5.82 5.20 -14.78
N ALA A 96 -6.74 5.07 -13.83
CA ALA A 96 -7.84 4.10 -13.91
C ALA A 96 -8.67 4.28 -15.18
N GLU A 97 -9.10 5.52 -15.44
CA GLU A 97 -9.87 5.88 -16.63
C GLU A 97 -9.12 5.57 -17.93
N ALA A 98 -7.81 5.84 -17.98
CA ALA A 98 -6.97 5.55 -19.14
C ALA A 98 -6.88 4.04 -19.45
N TYR A 99 -6.96 3.19 -18.44
CA TYR A 99 -7.05 1.74 -18.61
C TYR A 99 -8.48 1.24 -18.89
N GLY A 100 -9.50 2.07 -18.72
CA GLY A 100 -10.91 1.67 -18.81
C GLY A 100 -11.45 1.04 -17.52
N ALA A 101 -10.82 1.32 -16.39
CA ALA A 101 -11.28 0.98 -15.05
C ALA A 101 -11.97 2.17 -14.37
N VAL A 102 -12.61 1.94 -13.23
CA VAL A 102 -13.23 3.00 -12.42
C VAL A 102 -12.21 3.60 -11.48
N GLY A 103 -12.08 4.93 -11.48
CA GLY A 103 -11.23 5.67 -10.56
C GLY A 103 -12.05 6.35 -9.47
N ILE A 104 -11.69 6.14 -8.21
CA ILE A 104 -12.33 6.78 -7.05
C ILE A 104 -11.22 7.40 -6.20
N ARG A 105 -11.47 8.58 -5.60
CA ARG A 105 -10.53 9.20 -4.65
C ARG A 105 -11.25 9.64 -3.39
N ALA A 106 -10.67 9.33 -2.23
CA ALA A 106 -11.05 9.88 -0.94
C ALA A 106 -9.93 10.76 -0.38
N LYS A 107 -10.29 11.98 0.06
CA LYS A 107 -9.35 12.96 0.60
C LYS A 107 -9.53 13.20 2.08
N THR A 108 -10.70 12.87 2.62
CA THR A 108 -11.07 13.10 4.01
C THR A 108 -11.72 11.87 4.61
N PRO A 109 -11.64 11.67 5.94
CA PRO A 109 -12.31 10.55 6.60
C PRO A 109 -13.82 10.52 6.37
N ASP A 110 -14.47 11.67 6.27
CA ASP A 110 -15.93 11.77 6.09
C ASP A 110 -16.42 11.19 4.76
N GLU A 111 -15.54 11.12 3.76
CA GLU A 111 -15.88 10.57 2.43
C GLU A 111 -15.75 9.04 2.38
N LEU A 112 -15.01 8.43 3.33
CA LEU A 112 -14.54 7.04 3.21
C LEU A 112 -15.68 6.03 3.11
N ASP A 113 -16.65 6.10 4.02
CA ASP A 113 -17.72 5.11 4.10
C ASP A 113 -18.55 5.01 2.82
N GLU A 114 -18.88 6.17 2.23
CA GLU A 114 -19.64 6.24 0.99
C GLU A 114 -18.82 5.71 -0.19
N LYS A 115 -17.59 6.18 -0.32
CA LYS A 115 -16.71 5.82 -1.44
C LYS A 115 -16.23 4.36 -1.37
N ILE A 116 -16.04 3.80 -0.18
CA ILE A 116 -15.77 2.36 -0.02
C ILE A 116 -16.98 1.54 -0.48
N LYS A 117 -18.20 1.95 -0.15
CA LYS A 117 -19.42 1.28 -0.64
C LYS A 117 -19.53 1.37 -2.16
N GLU A 118 -19.22 2.53 -2.74
CA GLU A 118 -19.16 2.71 -4.20
C GLU A 118 -18.14 1.74 -4.82
N MET A 119 -16.94 1.67 -4.29
CA MET A 119 -15.90 0.74 -4.73
C MET A 119 -16.37 -0.71 -4.68
N ILE A 120 -16.94 -1.15 -3.55
CA ILE A 120 -17.34 -2.55 -3.33
C ILE A 120 -18.48 -2.94 -4.26
N ASN A 121 -19.43 -2.04 -4.52
CA ASN A 121 -20.62 -2.30 -5.32
C ASN A 121 -20.36 -2.22 -6.84
N SER A 122 -19.22 -1.74 -7.28
CA SER A 122 -18.87 -1.72 -8.69
C SER A 122 -18.66 -3.15 -9.22
N ASP A 123 -19.16 -3.45 -10.40
CA ASP A 123 -18.91 -4.70 -11.14
C ASP A 123 -17.67 -4.64 -12.05
N GLN A 124 -16.93 -3.53 -11.99
CA GLN A 124 -15.73 -3.27 -12.78
C GLN A 124 -14.47 -3.29 -11.90
N PRO A 125 -13.27 -3.39 -12.50
CA PRO A 125 -12.03 -3.09 -11.81
C PRO A 125 -12.04 -1.66 -11.28
N VAL A 126 -11.66 -1.45 -10.03
CA VAL A 126 -11.63 -0.13 -9.40
C VAL A 126 -10.24 0.16 -8.89
N ILE A 127 -9.74 1.37 -9.15
CA ILE A 127 -8.61 1.96 -8.42
C ILE A 127 -9.16 2.99 -7.46
N PHE A 128 -8.99 2.72 -6.18
CA PHE A 128 -9.38 3.61 -5.10
C PHE A 128 -8.15 4.29 -4.51
N ASP A 129 -8.00 5.58 -4.76
CA ASP A 129 -6.89 6.40 -4.28
C ASP A 129 -7.27 7.04 -2.94
N CYS A 130 -6.84 6.45 -1.84
CA CYS A 130 -7.09 6.93 -0.49
C CYS A 130 -5.91 7.75 -0.02
N LEU A 131 -6.08 9.08 0.06
CA LEU A 131 -5.05 9.95 0.60
C LEU A 131 -5.00 9.78 2.14
N VAL A 132 -3.83 9.42 2.64
CA VAL A 132 -3.60 9.18 4.07
C VAL A 132 -2.47 10.06 4.60
N ASP A 133 -2.27 10.06 5.92
CA ASP A 133 -1.20 10.82 6.54
C ASP A 133 0.17 10.38 6.02
N LYS A 134 1.02 11.37 5.74
CA LYS A 134 2.36 11.14 5.14
C LYS A 134 3.40 10.68 6.17
N GLN A 135 3.18 10.99 7.44
CA GLN A 135 4.17 10.83 8.49
C GLN A 135 3.90 9.60 9.38
N GLU A 136 2.74 8.96 9.24
CA GLU A 136 2.36 7.82 10.07
C GLU A 136 3.30 6.63 9.87
N ASN A 137 3.83 6.11 10.97
CA ASN A 137 4.68 4.93 11.00
C ASN A 137 3.86 3.65 11.27
N CYS A 138 4.41 2.50 10.88
CA CYS A 138 3.77 1.20 11.11
C CYS A 138 4.22 0.62 12.44
N TYR A 139 3.29 0.45 13.38
CA TYR A 139 3.49 -0.22 14.67
C TYR A 139 2.52 -1.41 14.82
N PRO A 140 2.87 -2.45 15.60
CA PRO A 140 4.16 -2.65 16.29
C PRO A 140 5.32 -2.93 15.32
N MET A 141 6.52 -2.51 15.69
CA MET A 141 7.75 -2.75 14.93
C MET A 141 8.81 -3.39 15.82
N ILE A 142 9.49 -4.42 15.33
CA ILE A 142 10.68 -5.01 16.00
C ILE A 142 11.91 -4.37 15.36
N PRO A 143 12.67 -3.53 16.08
CA PRO A 143 13.91 -2.98 15.56
C PRO A 143 14.93 -4.08 15.27
N SER A 144 15.80 -3.85 14.27
CA SER A 144 16.87 -4.79 13.93
C SER A 144 17.70 -5.16 15.17
N GLY A 145 17.98 -6.46 15.34
CA GLY A 145 18.76 -6.99 16.46
C GLY A 145 17.97 -7.13 17.78
N LYS A 146 16.71 -6.71 17.85
CA LYS A 146 15.90 -6.82 19.07
C LYS A 146 15.02 -8.07 19.06
N PRO A 147 14.76 -8.67 20.24
CA PRO A 147 13.78 -9.75 20.36
C PRO A 147 12.35 -9.24 20.33
N HIS A 148 11.38 -10.13 20.09
CA HIS A 148 9.95 -9.80 19.97
C HIS A 148 9.35 -9.07 21.18
N ASN A 149 9.86 -9.35 22.39
CA ASN A 149 9.39 -8.69 23.62
C ASN A 149 9.95 -7.26 23.80
N GLN A 150 10.75 -6.77 22.87
CA GLN A 150 11.27 -5.39 22.81
C GLN A 150 10.80 -4.68 21.54
N MET A 151 9.60 -4.99 21.08
CA MET A 151 9.00 -4.27 19.95
C MET A 151 8.56 -2.86 20.36
N LEU A 152 8.63 -1.94 19.41
CA LEU A 152 8.06 -0.62 19.53
C LEU A 152 6.55 -0.72 19.30
N LEU A 153 5.76 -0.21 20.24
CA LEU A 153 4.30 -0.24 20.17
C LEU A 153 3.70 1.08 19.68
N GLY A 154 4.47 2.16 19.72
CA GLY A 154 4.06 3.48 19.30
C GLY A 154 5.21 4.48 19.23
N PRO A 155 4.96 5.74 18.85
CA PRO A 155 5.98 6.78 18.73
C PRO A 155 6.74 7.08 20.02
N GLU A 156 6.13 6.87 21.18
CA GLU A 156 6.76 7.08 22.48
C GLU A 156 7.93 6.11 22.77
N ASP A 157 7.94 4.95 22.12
CA ASP A 157 8.95 3.92 22.29
C ASP A 157 10.18 4.15 21.37
N GLU A 158 10.15 5.13 20.48
CA GLU A 158 11.21 5.39 19.48
C GLU A 158 12.58 5.66 20.09
N LYS A 159 12.63 6.12 21.35
CA LYS A 159 13.86 6.40 22.09
C LYS A 159 14.69 5.15 22.41
N ASP A 160 14.08 3.96 22.34
CA ASP A 160 14.69 2.69 22.67
C ASP A 160 15.34 1.97 21.47
N VAL A 161 15.36 2.60 20.30
CA VAL A 161 16.07 2.09 19.12
C VAL A 161 17.57 2.14 19.36
N SER A 162 18.19 0.97 19.52
CA SER A 162 19.61 0.87 19.86
C SER A 162 20.54 1.19 18.69
N ASP A 163 21.75 1.69 19.02
CA ASP A 163 22.81 1.92 18.03
C ASP A 163 23.24 0.62 17.30
N GLU A 164 23.07 -0.55 17.93
CA GLU A 164 23.31 -1.85 17.28
C GLU A 164 22.39 -2.13 16.11
N GLY A 165 21.12 -1.68 16.19
CA GLY A 165 20.17 -1.77 15.07
C GLY A 165 20.60 -0.94 13.86
N LYS A 166 21.31 0.17 14.07
CA LYS A 166 21.82 1.06 13.02
C LYS A 166 23.01 0.46 12.25
N THR A 167 23.73 -0.49 12.84
CA THR A 167 24.93 -1.10 12.23
C THR A 167 24.63 -2.34 11.39
N LEU A 168 23.41 -2.86 11.47
CA LEU A 168 22.98 -4.07 10.75
C LEU A 168 22.29 -3.78 9.40
N VAL A 169 22.30 -2.52 8.96
CA VAL A 169 21.64 -2.05 7.72
C VAL A 169 22.67 -1.53 6.73
#